data_2c22f6ec5690872283b37feb375bbf1d
#
_entry.id   2c22f6ec5690872283b37feb375bbf1d
#
_cell.length_a   1.000
_cell.length_b   1.000
_cell.length_c   1.000
_cell.angle_alpha   90.00
_cell.angle_beta   90.00
_cell.angle_gamma   90.00
#
_symmetry.space_group_name_H-M   'P 1'
#
loop_
_entity.id
_entity.type
_entity.pdbx_description
1 polymer ?
#
loop_
_entity_poly.entity_id
_entity_poly.type
_entity_poly.pdbx_seq_one_letter_code
_entity_poly.pdbx_strand_id
1 'polypeptide(L)'
;MLSKKMHDALNAQINAEMWSAYLYLSMSMDAADKGLKGVANWFAVQYREEQDHAQILINYLLSRGARVELAPIAAVTTSWASPLEMFEDTLSHEKEVTAMINDLCGIAEADSDRASSNMLVWFVDE
;
A
#
# COMPACT_ATOMS: atom_id res chain seq x y z
N MET A 1 -2.13 -24.37 1.70
CA MET A 1 -0.78 -23.78 1.51
C MET A 1 -0.82 -22.71 0.43
N LEU A 2 -0.15 -21.59 0.65
CA LEU A 2 -0.05 -20.53 -0.37
C LEU A 2 0.76 -21.02 -1.58
N SER A 3 0.28 -20.70 -2.79
CA SER A 3 1.10 -20.91 -3.98
C SER A 3 2.31 -19.98 -3.95
N LYS A 4 3.38 -20.35 -4.67
CA LYS A 4 4.56 -19.49 -4.80
C LYS A 4 4.19 -18.15 -5.42
N LYS A 5 3.30 -18.17 -6.42
CA LYS A 5 2.83 -16.93 -7.09
C LYS A 5 2.12 -15.98 -6.12
N MET A 6 1.24 -16.51 -5.27
CA MET A 6 0.56 -15.70 -4.26
C MET A 6 1.53 -15.20 -3.19
N HIS A 7 2.44 -16.05 -2.74
CA HIS A 7 3.46 -15.68 -1.75
C HIS A 7 4.32 -14.51 -2.27
N ASP A 8 4.83 -14.63 -3.50
CA ASP A 8 5.65 -13.59 -4.11
C ASP A 8 4.85 -12.29 -4.30
N ALA A 9 3.59 -12.41 -4.75
CA ALA A 9 2.72 -11.25 -4.98
C ALA A 9 2.35 -10.53 -3.68
N LEU A 10 2.10 -11.25 -2.60
CA LEU A 10 1.80 -10.64 -1.29
C LEU A 10 3.03 -9.94 -0.71
N ASN A 11 4.22 -10.52 -0.85
CA ASN A 11 5.45 -9.82 -0.44
C ASN A 11 5.68 -8.55 -1.26
N ALA A 12 5.41 -8.59 -2.56
CA ALA A 12 5.48 -7.40 -3.41
C ALA A 12 4.45 -6.33 -2.98
N GLN A 13 3.25 -6.75 -2.57
CA GLN A 13 2.22 -5.84 -2.10
C GLN A 13 2.60 -5.17 -0.78
N ILE A 14 3.23 -5.90 0.14
CA ILE A 14 3.76 -5.32 1.38
C ILE A 14 4.74 -4.18 1.03
N ASN A 15 5.65 -4.42 0.10
CA ASN A 15 6.60 -3.40 -0.34
C ASN A 15 5.88 -2.19 -0.96
N ALA A 16 4.84 -2.42 -1.77
CA ALA A 16 4.06 -1.35 -2.37
C ALA A 16 3.33 -0.50 -1.32
N GLU A 17 2.77 -1.13 -0.29
CA GLU A 17 2.10 -0.42 0.81
C GLU A 17 3.12 0.39 1.63
N MET A 18 4.30 -0.15 1.89
CA MET A 18 5.38 0.55 2.58
C MET A 18 5.87 1.74 1.76
N TRP A 19 6.01 1.58 0.44
CA TRP A 19 6.37 2.69 -0.45
C TRP A 19 5.28 3.78 -0.45
N SER A 20 4.01 3.38 -0.47
CA SER A 20 2.88 4.33 -0.36
C SER A 20 2.95 5.12 0.93
N ALA A 21 3.23 4.46 2.04
CA ALA A 21 3.41 5.13 3.34
C ALA A 21 4.55 6.16 3.26
N TYR A 22 5.67 5.79 2.67
CA TYR A 22 6.83 6.67 2.52
C TYR A 22 6.50 7.88 1.64
N LEU A 23 5.77 7.67 0.54
CA LEU A 23 5.30 8.76 -0.33
C LEU A 23 4.41 9.74 0.44
N TYR A 24 3.43 9.24 1.19
CA TYR A 24 2.52 10.11 1.95
C TYR A 24 3.23 10.82 3.10
N LEU A 25 4.22 10.20 3.72
CA LEU A 25 5.09 10.87 4.69
C LEU A 25 5.82 12.05 4.02
N SER A 26 6.38 11.85 2.83
CA SER A 26 7.05 12.90 2.06
C SER A 26 6.11 14.05 1.73
N MET A 27 4.88 13.75 1.29
CA MET A 27 3.86 14.75 1.02
C MET A 27 3.50 15.54 2.28
N SER A 28 3.35 14.86 3.42
CA SER A 28 3.08 15.50 4.71
C SER A 28 4.21 16.47 5.09
N MET A 29 5.46 16.05 4.92
CA MET A 29 6.62 16.90 5.25
C MET A 29 6.71 18.12 4.34
N ASP A 30 6.49 17.97 3.04
CA ASP A 30 6.50 19.08 2.08
C ASP A 30 5.36 20.08 2.40
N ALA A 31 4.16 19.59 2.68
CA ALA A 31 3.03 20.43 3.09
C ALA A 31 3.31 21.17 4.39
N ALA A 32 3.90 20.50 5.37
CA ALA A 32 4.28 21.12 6.65
C ALA A 32 5.31 22.24 6.46
N ASP A 33 6.30 22.00 5.61
CA ASP A 33 7.33 23.00 5.28
C ASP A 33 6.72 24.27 4.66
N LYS A 34 5.65 24.11 3.89
CA LYS A 34 4.91 25.21 3.25
C LYS A 34 3.85 25.84 4.16
N GLY A 35 3.73 25.42 5.40
CA GLY A 35 2.75 25.94 6.36
C GLY A 35 1.32 25.45 6.13
N LEU A 36 1.12 24.40 5.34
CA LEU A 36 -0.19 23.86 5.01
C LEU A 36 -0.57 22.75 6.00
N LYS A 37 -0.92 23.16 7.21
CA LYS A 37 -1.14 22.22 8.35
C LYS A 37 -2.24 21.21 8.10
N GLY A 38 -3.36 21.61 7.50
CA GLY A 38 -4.46 20.69 7.21
C GLY A 38 -4.08 19.61 6.19
N VAL A 39 -3.39 20.02 5.13
CA VAL A 39 -2.88 19.09 4.11
C VAL A 39 -1.83 18.14 4.72
N ALA A 40 -0.90 18.69 5.49
CA ALA A 40 0.12 17.90 6.17
C ALA A 40 -0.52 16.85 7.08
N ASN A 41 -1.52 17.19 7.85
CA ASN A 41 -2.23 16.27 8.73
C ASN A 41 -2.97 15.18 7.94
N TRP A 42 -3.61 15.54 6.85
CA TRP A 42 -4.32 14.58 6.01
C TRP A 42 -3.37 13.49 5.50
N PHE A 43 -2.20 13.89 4.98
CA PHE A 43 -1.19 12.94 4.51
C PHE A 43 -0.52 12.16 5.65
N ALA A 44 -0.38 12.76 6.83
CA ALA A 44 0.13 12.03 8.00
C ALA A 44 -0.81 10.89 8.41
N VAL A 45 -2.13 11.10 8.29
CA VAL A 45 -3.14 10.05 8.50
C VAL A 45 -3.01 8.96 7.43
N GLN A 46 -2.88 9.33 6.17
CA GLN A 46 -2.69 8.39 5.07
C GLN A 46 -1.42 7.55 5.25
N TYR A 47 -0.33 8.17 5.70
CA TYR A 47 0.91 7.47 6.02
C TYR A 47 0.68 6.35 7.04
N ARG A 48 -0.04 6.64 8.13
CA ARG A 48 -0.34 5.63 9.17
C ARG A 48 -1.25 4.53 8.63
N GLU A 49 -2.25 4.88 7.84
CA GLU A 49 -3.16 3.89 7.24
C GLU A 49 -2.41 2.92 6.33
N GLU A 50 -1.46 3.39 5.52
CA GLU A 50 -0.67 2.52 4.66
C GLU A 50 0.25 1.58 5.47
N GLN A 51 0.76 2.04 6.61
CA GLN A 51 1.51 1.17 7.52
C GLN A 51 0.61 0.06 8.08
N ASP A 52 -0.63 0.40 8.43
CA ASP A 52 -1.62 -0.59 8.91
C ASP A 52 -1.96 -1.60 7.81
N HIS A 53 -2.10 -1.16 6.55
CA HIS A 53 -2.31 -2.06 5.40
C HIS A 53 -1.16 -3.05 5.26
N ALA A 54 0.07 -2.58 5.31
CA ALA A 54 1.25 -3.46 5.25
C ALA A 54 1.22 -4.47 6.41
N GLN A 55 0.84 -4.05 7.61
CA GLN A 55 0.80 -4.92 8.78
C GLN A 55 -0.27 -6.00 8.64
N ILE A 56 -1.42 -5.69 8.06
CA ILE A 56 -2.47 -6.69 7.79
C ILE A 56 -1.92 -7.80 6.87
N LEU A 57 -1.22 -7.42 5.81
CA LEU A 57 -0.62 -8.37 4.87
C LEU A 57 0.48 -9.21 5.52
N ILE A 58 1.32 -8.58 6.34
CA ILE A 58 2.39 -9.27 7.09
C ILE A 58 1.76 -10.32 8.02
N ASN A 59 0.77 -9.93 8.80
CA ASN A 59 0.09 -10.82 9.72
C ASN A 59 -0.57 -11.99 8.98
N TYR A 60 -1.17 -11.71 7.83
CA TYR A 60 -1.78 -12.76 7.02
C TYR A 60 -0.75 -13.78 6.52
N LEU A 61 0.38 -13.34 5.96
CA LEU A 61 1.45 -14.23 5.52
C LEU A 61 1.95 -15.11 6.66
N LEU A 62 2.20 -14.50 7.82
CA LEU A 62 2.64 -15.24 9.01
C LEU A 62 1.60 -16.27 9.45
N SER A 63 0.32 -15.94 9.40
CA SER A 63 -0.77 -16.87 9.75
C SER A 63 -0.84 -18.07 8.80
N ARG A 64 -0.40 -17.90 7.56
CA ARG A 64 -0.34 -18.98 6.56
C ARG A 64 0.99 -19.75 6.61
N GLY A 65 1.86 -19.45 7.59
CA GLY A 65 3.17 -20.11 7.70
C GLY A 65 4.15 -19.69 6.62
N ALA A 66 3.91 -18.57 5.97
CA ALA A 66 4.74 -18.07 4.88
C ALA A 66 5.75 -17.04 5.38
N ARG A 67 6.91 -16.98 4.73
CA ARG A 67 7.96 -16.05 5.08
C ARG A 67 7.66 -14.66 4.53
N VAL A 68 7.77 -13.64 5.39
CA VAL A 68 7.77 -12.23 4.96
C VAL A 68 9.20 -11.84 4.57
N GLU A 69 9.35 -11.38 3.34
CA GLU A 69 10.64 -10.90 2.82
C GLU A 69 10.51 -9.45 2.41
N LEU A 70 11.14 -8.56 3.20
CA LEU A 70 11.11 -7.14 2.93
C LEU A 70 12.09 -6.79 1.82
N ALA A 71 11.64 -6.00 0.86
CA ALA A 71 12.45 -5.50 -0.23
C ALA A 71 12.85 -4.03 0.03
N PRO A 72 13.88 -3.50 -0.64
CA PRO A 72 14.21 -2.08 -0.54
C PRO A 72 13.02 -1.21 -0.95
N ILE A 73 12.80 -0.14 -0.19
CA ILE A 73 11.76 0.86 -0.52
C ILE A 73 12.41 1.88 -1.44
N ALA A 74 11.83 2.05 -2.63
CA ALA A 74 12.35 2.99 -3.61
C ALA A 74 12.22 4.45 -3.14
N ALA A 75 13.02 5.33 -3.72
CA ALA A 75 12.94 6.76 -3.45
C ALA A 75 11.57 7.33 -3.84
N VAL A 76 11.17 8.40 -3.17
CA VAL A 76 9.93 9.13 -3.43
C VAL A 76 10.22 10.56 -3.81
N THR A 77 9.28 11.22 -4.47
CA THR A 77 9.29 12.66 -4.71
C THR A 77 9.31 13.39 -3.37
N THR A 78 10.01 14.50 -3.29
CA THR A 78 10.16 15.28 -2.05
C THR A 78 9.57 16.69 -2.11
N SER A 79 9.14 17.15 -3.28
CA SER A 79 8.55 18.46 -3.46
C SER A 79 7.48 18.46 -4.54
N TRP A 80 6.43 19.22 -4.32
CA TRP A 80 5.32 19.42 -5.25
C TRP A 80 5.08 20.92 -5.42
N ALA A 81 4.63 21.31 -6.62
CA ALA A 81 4.37 22.73 -6.92
C ALA A 81 3.17 23.29 -6.13
N SER A 82 2.18 22.44 -5.84
CA SER A 82 0.94 22.86 -5.18
C SER A 82 0.25 21.69 -4.50
N PRO A 83 -0.70 21.95 -3.56
CA PRO A 83 -1.55 20.89 -3.01
C PRO A 83 -2.33 20.12 -4.09
N LEU A 84 -2.77 20.80 -5.14
CA LEU A 84 -3.48 20.16 -6.26
C LEU A 84 -2.60 19.07 -6.90
N GLU A 85 -1.34 19.37 -7.16
CA GLU A 85 -0.40 18.39 -7.72
C GLU A 85 -0.19 17.20 -6.79
N MET A 86 -0.10 17.42 -5.48
CA MET A 86 -0.05 16.33 -4.49
C MET A 86 -1.26 15.41 -4.61
N PHE A 87 -2.47 15.98 -4.69
CA PHE A 87 -3.70 15.18 -4.78
C PHE A 87 -3.85 14.50 -6.13
N GLU A 88 -3.38 15.10 -7.20
CA GLU A 88 -3.34 14.46 -8.52
C GLU A 88 -2.42 13.23 -8.51
N ASP A 89 -1.23 13.35 -7.93
CA ASP A 89 -0.30 12.24 -7.78
C ASP A 89 -0.89 11.14 -6.89
N THR A 90 -1.57 11.54 -5.82
CA THR A 90 -2.25 10.60 -4.93
C THR A 90 -3.33 9.82 -5.67
N LEU A 91 -4.17 10.50 -6.46
CA LEU A 91 -5.21 9.84 -7.23
C LEU A 91 -4.63 8.83 -8.23
N SER A 92 -3.57 9.22 -8.94
CA SER A 92 -2.89 8.35 -9.89
C SER A 92 -2.31 7.12 -9.18
N HIS A 93 -1.69 7.32 -8.03
CA HIS A 93 -1.10 6.25 -7.23
C HIS A 93 -2.18 5.29 -6.68
N GLU A 94 -3.29 5.82 -6.18
CA GLU A 94 -4.40 4.99 -5.67
C GLU A 94 -5.01 4.11 -6.76
N LYS A 95 -5.07 4.58 -7.99
CA LYS A 95 -5.51 3.76 -9.14
C LYS A 95 -4.55 2.60 -9.39
N GLU A 96 -3.25 2.82 -9.27
CA GLU A 96 -2.24 1.76 -9.40
C GLU A 96 -2.40 0.72 -8.28
N VAL A 97 -2.60 1.17 -7.04
CA VAL A 97 -2.81 0.28 -5.89
C VAL A 97 -4.08 -0.56 -6.08
N THR A 98 -5.17 0.06 -6.56
CA THR A 98 -6.40 -0.67 -6.86
C THR A 98 -6.17 -1.77 -7.89
N ALA A 99 -5.40 -1.49 -8.94
CA ALA A 99 -5.06 -2.49 -9.95
C ALA A 99 -4.24 -3.64 -9.35
N MET A 100 -3.29 -3.34 -8.45
CA MET A 100 -2.50 -4.36 -7.76
C MET A 100 -3.36 -5.27 -6.88
N ILE A 101 -4.31 -4.71 -6.15
CA ILE A 101 -5.25 -5.49 -5.33
C ILE A 101 -6.12 -6.39 -6.21
N ASN A 102 -6.61 -5.88 -7.33
CA ASN A 102 -7.38 -6.69 -8.28
C ASN A 102 -6.56 -7.84 -8.85
N ASP A 103 -5.29 -7.63 -9.12
CA ASP A 103 -4.38 -8.69 -9.58
C ASP A 103 -4.22 -9.78 -8.51
N LEU A 104 -4.10 -9.40 -7.24
CA LEU A 104 -4.05 -10.35 -6.12
C LEU A 104 -5.34 -11.18 -6.04
N CYS A 105 -6.49 -10.54 -6.21
CA CYS A 105 -7.78 -11.24 -6.24
C CYS A 105 -7.82 -12.27 -7.38
N GLY A 106 -7.30 -11.91 -8.55
CA GLY A 106 -7.21 -12.82 -9.69
C GLY A 106 -6.33 -14.05 -9.41
N ILE A 107 -5.21 -13.86 -8.72
CA ILE A 107 -4.33 -14.97 -8.31
C ILE A 107 -5.06 -15.90 -7.32
N ALA A 108 -5.73 -15.33 -6.33
CA ALA A 108 -6.49 -16.10 -5.34
C ALA A 108 -7.59 -16.93 -6.00
N GLU A 109 -8.31 -16.36 -6.96
CA GLU A 109 -9.35 -17.07 -7.74
C GLU A 109 -8.75 -18.21 -8.55
N ALA A 110 -7.65 -17.95 -9.27
CA ALA A 110 -6.98 -18.96 -10.08
C ALA A 110 -6.46 -20.13 -9.23
N ASP A 111 -6.02 -19.85 -8.01
CA ASP A 111 -5.52 -20.86 -7.07
C ASP A 111 -6.65 -21.54 -6.29
N SER A 112 -7.89 -21.10 -6.44
CA SER A 112 -9.02 -21.49 -5.57
C SER A 112 -8.68 -21.31 -4.07
N ASP A 113 -7.93 -20.27 -3.76
CA ASP A 113 -7.47 -19.94 -2.41
C ASP A 113 -8.50 -19.06 -1.70
N ARG A 114 -9.47 -19.71 -1.05
CA ARG A 114 -10.58 -19.02 -0.38
C ARG A 114 -10.12 -18.13 0.76
N ALA A 115 -9.10 -18.55 1.50
CA ALA A 115 -8.58 -17.77 2.61
C ALA A 115 -7.99 -16.45 2.12
N SER A 116 -7.19 -16.48 1.04
CA SER A 116 -6.65 -15.27 0.43
C SER A 116 -7.74 -14.39 -0.16
N SER A 117 -8.71 -14.98 -0.87
CA SER A 117 -9.86 -14.24 -1.40
C SER A 117 -10.62 -13.53 -0.28
N ASN A 118 -10.85 -14.20 0.82
CA ASN A 118 -11.57 -13.63 1.98
C ASN A 118 -10.78 -12.49 2.64
N MET A 119 -9.48 -12.67 2.82
CA MET A 119 -8.62 -11.60 3.37
C MET A 119 -8.63 -10.38 2.45
N LEU A 120 -8.59 -10.56 1.13
CA LEU A 120 -8.54 -9.47 0.17
C LEU A 120 -9.84 -8.67 0.07
N VAL A 121 -10.98 -9.22 0.50
CA VAL A 121 -12.26 -8.49 0.57
C VAL A 121 -12.09 -7.18 1.34
N TRP A 122 -11.37 -7.20 2.45
CA TRP A 122 -11.11 -6.01 3.24
C TRP A 122 -10.42 -4.91 2.40
N PHE A 123 -9.43 -5.28 1.58
CA PHE A 123 -8.72 -4.33 0.71
C PHE A 123 -9.58 -3.84 -0.45
N VAL A 124 -10.46 -4.68 -0.96
CA VAL A 124 -11.41 -4.29 -2.03
C VAL A 124 -12.40 -3.25 -1.51
N ASP A 125 -12.88 -3.44 -0.27
CA ASP A 125 -13.86 -2.56 0.35
C ASP A 125 -13.26 -1.25 0.88
N GLU A 126 -11.97 -1.23 1.12
CA GLU A 126 -11.23 -0.03 1.55
C GLU A 126 -11.09 0.96 0.42
#